data_c5f5ed743c42b978a59d7005a1233c6a
#
_entry.id   c5f5ed743c42b978a59d7005a1233c6a
#
_cell.length_a   1.000
_cell.length_b   1.000
_cell.length_c   1.000
_cell.angle_alpha   90.00
_cell.angle_beta   90.00
_cell.angle_gamma   90.00
#
_symmetry.space_group_name_H-M   'P 1'
#
loop_
_entity.id
_entity.type
_entity.pdbx_description
1 polymer ?
#
loop_
_entity_poly.entity_id
_entity_poly.type
_entity_poly.pdbx_seq_one_letter_code
_entity_poly.pdbx_strand_id
1 'polypeptide(L)'
;MAKPPWLVKTNAGRPLADADIEHARRWGEKVGVEGYEELIELLRQPERDPVAVARWSSRYALRLLESAGIDVVYDGEQQRSEMYAWAVAHANGFEERGTVRSFDNKYYTKSAVVDTPSLRAPYHNDELEFLASAAEHDLKIPVTGAYTLAVWSYDERYGSRDGRLGRTGRRAAEVAARQEFALDLARNVIRPNLQALIDLGATWIQIDEPGASTEEDELEVFVDSFNASVDGLDCFFSTHLCFSDYDLFFPAIEGMSGCRQYCVGFANYDSRELGTSGADRPGYEVIAKFRDLPYEPILGLGVLDIHTDFVEPPELVRDRILYAVDVFGDPARLHICPDCGLRTRSWEVAYDKLVSMVEGTRLAAEAVNRAHARA
;
A
#
# COMPACT_ATOMS: atom_id res chain seq x y z
N MET A 1 5.71 5.52 4.06
CA MET A 1 6.85 5.98 4.92
C MET A 1 6.39 6.12 6.36
N ALA A 2 7.29 5.97 7.35
CA ALA A 2 6.97 6.29 8.74
C ALA A 2 6.63 7.78 8.89
N LYS A 3 5.65 8.10 9.75
CA LYS A 3 5.38 9.50 10.12
C LYS A 3 6.53 10.01 10.99
N PRO A 4 7.10 11.19 10.70
CA PRO A 4 8.21 11.72 11.47
C PRO A 4 7.78 12.11 12.88
N PRO A 5 8.70 12.14 13.87
CA PRO A 5 8.36 12.38 15.27
C PRO A 5 7.68 13.74 15.49
N TRP A 6 8.04 14.77 14.73
CA TRP A 6 7.43 16.09 14.83
C TRP A 6 5.96 16.11 14.33
N LEU A 7 5.59 15.31 13.32
CA LEU A 7 4.19 15.14 12.88
C LEU A 7 3.39 14.38 13.93
N VAL A 8 3.91 13.23 14.42
CA VAL A 8 3.23 12.40 15.42
C VAL A 8 2.91 13.20 16.68
N LYS A 9 3.88 13.98 17.17
CA LYS A 9 3.70 14.83 18.38
C LYS A 9 2.73 15.98 18.12
N THR A 10 2.78 16.61 16.93
CA THR A 10 1.83 17.67 16.56
C THR A 10 0.40 17.13 16.57
N ASN A 11 0.15 16.03 15.91
CA ASN A 11 -1.19 15.40 15.88
C ASN A 11 -1.70 14.99 17.27
N ALA A 12 -0.79 14.68 18.18
CA ALA A 12 -1.11 14.34 19.57
C ALA A 12 -1.16 15.57 20.51
N GLY A 13 -0.97 16.79 20.02
CA GLY A 13 -0.92 18.01 20.83
C GLY A 13 0.22 18.03 21.84
N ARG A 14 1.35 17.35 21.56
CA ARG A 14 2.48 17.20 22.47
C ARG A 14 3.58 18.23 22.19
N PRO A 15 4.33 18.66 23.22
CA PRO A 15 5.51 19.47 23.02
C PRO A 15 6.55 18.76 22.13
N LEU A 16 7.27 19.55 21.33
CA LEU A 16 8.41 19.08 20.56
C LEU A 16 9.71 19.31 21.35
N ALA A 17 10.62 18.37 21.27
CA ALA A 17 11.98 18.52 21.76
C ALA A 17 12.89 19.10 20.65
N ASP A 18 14.03 19.68 21.03
CA ASP A 18 15.03 20.16 20.06
C ASP A 18 15.45 19.04 19.08
N ALA A 19 15.51 17.80 19.53
CA ALA A 19 15.81 16.64 18.69
C ALA A 19 14.76 16.40 17.58
N ASP A 20 13.49 16.75 17.79
CA ASP A 20 12.45 16.61 16.76
C ASP A 20 12.63 17.69 15.68
N ILE A 21 12.99 18.91 16.09
CA ILE A 21 13.28 20.01 15.18
C ILE A 21 14.58 19.73 14.41
N GLU A 22 15.59 19.20 15.08
CA GLU A 22 16.84 18.81 14.44
C GLU A 22 16.64 17.65 13.43
N HIS A 23 15.73 16.72 13.73
CA HIS A 23 15.33 15.69 12.75
C HIS A 23 14.76 16.32 11.47
N ALA A 24 13.88 17.32 11.59
CA ALA A 24 13.34 18.02 10.45
C ALA A 24 14.44 18.74 9.64
N ARG A 25 15.33 19.47 10.33
CA ARG A 25 16.47 20.15 9.69
C ARG A 25 17.35 19.18 8.91
N ARG A 26 17.86 18.15 9.59
CA ARG A 26 18.78 17.16 9.01
C ARG A 26 18.20 16.49 7.79
N TRP A 27 16.94 16.10 7.84
CA TRP A 27 16.30 15.45 6.69
C TRP A 27 15.98 16.43 5.57
N GLY A 28 15.55 17.67 5.89
CA GLY A 28 15.37 18.71 4.90
C GLY A 28 16.62 18.98 4.08
N GLU A 29 17.78 19.09 4.76
CA GLU A 29 19.09 19.22 4.11
C GLU A 29 19.48 17.96 3.32
N LYS A 30 19.34 16.76 3.93
CA LYS A 30 19.76 15.49 3.31
C LYS A 30 19.05 15.18 2.00
N VAL A 31 17.74 15.41 1.93
CA VAL A 31 16.93 15.06 0.75
C VAL A 31 16.52 16.27 -0.10
N GLY A 32 17.02 17.46 0.22
CA GLY A 32 16.82 18.67 -0.59
C GLY A 32 15.39 19.22 -0.55
N VAL A 33 14.75 19.25 0.64
CA VAL A 33 13.42 19.87 0.77
C VAL A 33 13.57 21.38 0.71
N GLU A 34 13.13 22.00 -0.37
CA GLU A 34 13.17 23.46 -0.51
C GLU A 34 12.27 24.15 0.54
N GLY A 35 12.79 25.22 1.16
CA GLY A 35 12.05 26.03 2.12
C GLY A 35 11.77 25.32 3.46
N TYR A 36 12.51 24.27 3.82
CA TYR A 36 12.30 23.53 5.08
C TYR A 36 12.46 24.42 6.34
N GLU A 37 13.09 25.60 6.21
CA GLU A 37 13.18 26.59 7.28
C GLU A 37 11.79 27.08 7.72
N GLU A 38 10.83 27.16 6.81
CA GLU A 38 9.44 27.53 7.14
C GLU A 38 8.79 26.46 8.03
N LEU A 39 9.08 25.17 7.79
CA LEU A 39 8.67 24.12 8.71
C LEU A 39 9.32 24.31 10.09
N ILE A 40 10.61 24.61 10.15
CA ILE A 40 11.31 24.83 11.42
C ILE A 40 10.66 25.99 12.21
N GLU A 41 10.30 27.08 11.54
CA GLU A 41 9.57 28.20 12.15
C GLU A 41 8.17 27.75 12.64
N LEU A 42 7.43 27.00 11.83
CA LEU A 42 6.13 26.44 12.20
C LEU A 42 6.23 25.52 13.43
N LEU A 43 7.24 24.64 13.47
CA LEU A 43 7.44 23.68 14.56
C LEU A 43 7.81 24.36 15.89
N ARG A 44 8.34 25.57 15.86
CA ARG A 44 8.65 26.39 17.06
C ARG A 44 7.44 27.09 17.65
N GLN A 45 6.33 27.17 16.89
CA GLN A 45 5.11 27.80 17.40
C GLN A 45 4.51 26.99 18.56
N PRO A 46 3.93 27.65 19.58
CA PRO A 46 3.28 26.95 20.69
C PRO A 46 2.03 26.18 20.22
N GLU A 47 1.30 26.75 19.27
CA GLU A 47 0.18 26.10 18.57
C GLU A 47 0.56 25.92 17.11
N ARG A 48 0.51 24.69 16.66
CA ARG A 48 0.89 24.28 15.29
C ARG A 48 -0.34 23.85 14.52
N ASP A 49 -0.50 24.37 13.32
CA ASP A 49 -1.52 23.86 12.38
C ASP A 49 -1.19 22.42 11.96
N PRO A 50 -1.99 21.41 12.37
CA PRO A 50 -1.71 20.01 12.03
C PRO A 50 -1.76 19.75 10.53
N VAL A 51 -2.59 20.48 9.77
CA VAL A 51 -2.71 20.33 8.32
C VAL A 51 -1.45 20.82 7.62
N ALA A 52 -0.96 22.01 8.00
CA ALA A 52 0.30 22.54 7.47
C ALA A 52 1.49 21.63 7.79
N VAL A 53 1.58 21.13 9.02
CA VAL A 53 2.63 20.19 9.43
C VAL A 53 2.52 18.86 8.65
N ALA A 54 1.32 18.33 8.41
CA ALA A 54 1.11 17.12 7.62
C ALA A 54 1.54 17.32 6.15
N ARG A 55 1.22 18.46 5.54
CA ARG A 55 1.65 18.79 4.18
C ARG A 55 3.17 18.91 4.06
N TRP A 56 3.85 19.49 5.06
CA TRP A 56 5.30 19.46 5.11
C TRP A 56 5.84 18.03 5.21
N SER A 57 5.19 17.18 6.01
CA SER A 57 5.58 15.77 6.11
C SER A 57 5.45 15.04 4.76
N SER A 58 4.40 15.33 3.99
CA SER A 58 4.23 14.80 2.63
C SER A 58 5.38 15.24 1.71
N ARG A 59 5.75 16.53 1.72
CA ARG A 59 6.91 17.03 0.94
C ARG A 59 8.20 16.29 1.29
N TYR A 60 8.47 16.10 2.58
CA TYR A 60 9.65 15.36 3.03
C TYR A 60 9.64 13.90 2.58
N ALA A 61 8.49 13.23 2.66
CA ALA A 61 8.37 11.85 2.23
C ALA A 61 8.54 11.72 0.71
N LEU A 62 7.96 12.63 -0.08
CA LEU A 62 8.17 12.67 -1.54
C LEU A 62 9.65 12.87 -1.88
N ARG A 63 10.30 13.90 -1.32
CA ARG A 63 11.73 14.16 -1.57
C ARG A 63 12.63 13.03 -1.13
N LEU A 64 12.29 12.33 -0.03
CA LEU A 64 13.04 11.15 0.39
C LEU A 64 12.99 10.04 -0.68
N LEU A 65 11.81 9.76 -1.24
CA LEU A 65 11.64 8.74 -2.27
C LEU A 65 12.32 9.15 -3.58
N GLU A 66 12.11 10.38 -4.03
CA GLU A 66 12.67 10.95 -5.27
C GLU A 66 14.20 11.02 -5.20
N SER A 67 14.76 11.48 -4.07
CA SER A 67 16.22 11.54 -3.87
C SER A 67 16.87 10.15 -3.75
N ALA A 68 16.11 9.13 -3.36
CA ALA A 68 16.56 7.74 -3.42
C ALA A 68 16.50 7.15 -4.84
N GLY A 69 15.89 7.84 -5.81
CA GLY A 69 15.77 7.43 -7.21
C GLY A 69 14.53 6.59 -7.54
N ILE A 70 13.45 6.75 -6.80
CA ILE A 70 12.17 6.06 -7.05
C ILE A 70 11.36 6.80 -8.11
N ASP A 71 10.97 6.11 -9.19
CA ASP A 71 10.29 6.69 -10.35
C ASP A 71 8.81 7.01 -10.09
N VAL A 72 8.12 6.19 -9.29
CA VAL A 72 6.69 6.34 -8.97
C VAL A 72 6.53 6.46 -7.47
N VAL A 73 6.09 7.61 -7.00
CA VAL A 73 6.12 7.97 -5.57
C VAL A 73 4.73 8.15 -4.97
N TYR A 74 4.70 8.08 -3.64
CA TYR A 74 3.57 8.47 -2.80
C TYR A 74 4.08 8.82 -1.41
N ASP A 75 3.46 9.76 -0.72
CA ASP A 75 3.94 10.27 0.57
C ASP A 75 3.86 9.27 1.74
N GLY A 76 3.17 8.15 1.57
CA GLY A 76 2.99 7.15 2.62
C GLY A 76 1.99 7.58 3.68
N GLU A 77 0.88 8.18 3.28
CA GLU A 77 -0.27 8.54 4.13
C GLU A 77 0.05 9.59 5.22
N GLN A 78 0.94 10.54 4.92
CA GLN A 78 1.33 11.54 5.92
C GLN A 78 0.16 12.42 6.36
N GLN A 79 -0.80 12.66 5.47
CA GLN A 79 -1.98 13.48 5.72
C GLN A 79 -3.17 12.70 6.29
N ARG A 80 -3.13 11.36 6.27
CA ARG A 80 -4.22 10.50 6.75
C ARG A 80 -4.02 10.09 8.22
N SER A 81 -5.10 9.72 8.89
CA SER A 81 -5.02 9.10 10.23
C SER A 81 -4.42 7.69 10.13
N GLU A 82 -5.08 6.82 9.42
CA GLU A 82 -4.64 5.48 8.98
C GLU A 82 -5.63 4.96 7.92
N MET A 83 -5.29 3.87 7.23
CA MET A 83 -5.98 3.45 6.02
C MET A 83 -7.47 3.08 6.22
N TYR A 84 -7.83 2.39 7.31
CA TYR A 84 -9.21 1.96 7.58
C TYR A 84 -10.06 3.11 8.11
N ALA A 85 -9.66 3.74 9.22
CA ALA A 85 -10.45 4.79 9.85
C ALA A 85 -10.61 6.01 8.93
N TRP A 86 -9.63 6.29 8.08
CA TRP A 86 -9.72 7.37 7.09
C TRP A 86 -10.88 7.14 6.11
N ALA A 87 -10.97 5.95 5.51
CA ALA A 87 -12.04 5.61 4.58
C ALA A 87 -13.42 5.59 5.27
N VAL A 88 -13.52 4.92 6.42
CA VAL A 88 -14.78 4.79 7.18
C VAL A 88 -15.30 6.14 7.67
N ALA A 89 -14.41 7.06 8.09
CA ALA A 89 -14.81 8.41 8.53
C ALA A 89 -15.47 9.24 7.40
N HIS A 90 -15.23 8.88 6.14
CA HIS A 90 -15.81 9.55 4.98
C HIS A 90 -16.99 8.80 4.34
N ALA A 91 -17.45 7.72 4.97
CA ALA A 91 -18.61 6.95 4.56
C ALA A 91 -19.76 7.12 5.57
N ASN A 92 -21.00 7.12 5.07
CA ASN A 92 -22.19 6.94 5.88
C ASN A 92 -22.40 5.44 6.13
N GLY A 93 -23.29 5.08 7.08
CA GLY A 93 -23.63 3.70 7.40
C GLY A 93 -22.73 3.04 8.43
N PHE A 94 -21.79 3.78 9.01
CA PHE A 94 -20.88 3.28 10.05
C PHE A 94 -21.06 3.97 11.38
N GLU A 95 -20.87 3.22 12.47
CA GLU A 95 -20.76 3.72 13.83
C GLU A 95 -19.50 3.19 14.51
N GLU A 96 -18.78 4.06 15.22
CA GLU A 96 -17.58 3.67 15.96
C GLU A 96 -17.94 2.72 17.12
N ARG A 97 -17.14 1.67 17.31
CA ARG A 97 -17.28 0.67 18.39
C ARG A 97 -16.06 0.62 19.32
N GLY A 98 -15.20 1.62 19.24
CA GLY A 98 -13.99 1.72 20.05
C GLY A 98 -12.73 1.38 19.28
N THR A 99 -11.70 0.89 20.01
CA THR A 99 -10.39 0.64 19.43
C THR A 99 -9.97 -0.82 19.55
N VAL A 100 -9.20 -1.28 18.58
CA VAL A 100 -8.54 -2.59 18.59
C VAL A 100 -7.04 -2.42 18.55
N ARG A 101 -6.30 -3.33 19.19
CA ARG A 101 -4.85 -3.37 19.14
C ARG A 101 -4.40 -4.14 17.91
N SER A 102 -3.56 -3.52 17.09
CA SER A 102 -2.97 -4.14 15.92
C SER A 102 -1.64 -4.87 16.25
N PHE A 103 -1.14 -5.65 15.28
CA PHE A 103 0.13 -6.39 15.36
C PHE A 103 1.34 -5.48 15.62
N ASP A 104 1.29 -4.22 15.19
CA ASP A 104 2.35 -3.22 15.41
C ASP A 104 2.24 -2.49 16.77
N ASN A 105 1.45 -3.04 17.70
CA ASN A 105 1.18 -2.51 19.04
C ASN A 105 0.54 -1.12 19.08
N LYS A 106 -0.11 -0.71 18.00
CA LYS A 106 -0.93 0.50 17.95
C LYS A 106 -2.40 0.17 18.12
N TYR A 107 -3.17 1.17 18.52
CA TYR A 107 -4.62 1.06 18.62
C TYR A 107 -5.25 1.79 17.45
N TYR A 108 -6.19 1.12 16.79
CA TYR A 108 -6.94 1.64 15.66
C TYR A 108 -8.43 1.69 16.01
N THR A 109 -9.09 2.73 15.53
CA THR A 109 -10.55 2.81 15.61
C THR A 109 -11.17 1.67 14.81
N LYS A 110 -12.14 0.98 15.39
CA LYS A 110 -12.94 -0.04 14.72
C LYS A 110 -14.40 0.35 14.75
N SER A 111 -15.07 0.26 13.60
CA SER A 111 -16.46 0.64 13.41
C SER A 111 -17.32 -0.57 13.05
N ALA A 112 -18.63 -0.46 13.28
CA ALA A 112 -19.62 -1.39 12.78
C ALA A 112 -20.36 -0.78 11.59
N VAL A 113 -20.66 -1.58 10.56
CA VAL A 113 -21.64 -1.20 9.57
C VAL A 113 -23.03 -1.43 10.16
N VAL A 114 -23.84 -0.37 10.21
CA VAL A 114 -25.18 -0.36 10.80
C VAL A 114 -26.27 -0.03 9.78
N ASP A 115 -25.89 0.52 8.62
CA ASP A 115 -26.76 0.82 7.49
C ASP A 115 -25.99 0.61 6.17
N THR A 116 -26.67 0.67 5.03
CA THR A 116 -26.02 0.57 3.71
C THR A 116 -24.98 1.67 3.53
N PRO A 117 -23.70 1.33 3.28
CA PRO A 117 -22.67 2.33 3.15
C PRO A 117 -22.85 3.21 1.91
N SER A 118 -22.50 4.49 2.04
CA SER A 118 -22.43 5.41 0.90
C SER A 118 -21.33 6.45 1.13
N LEU A 119 -20.69 6.89 0.05
CA LEU A 119 -19.68 7.93 0.10
C LEU A 119 -20.31 9.25 0.57
N ARG A 120 -19.74 9.88 1.59
CA ARG A 120 -20.19 11.19 2.08
C ARG A 120 -19.65 12.32 1.22
N ALA A 121 -18.34 12.25 0.89
CA ALA A 121 -17.64 13.12 -0.03
C ALA A 121 -16.34 12.43 -0.46
N PRO A 122 -15.80 12.73 -1.67
CA PRO A 122 -14.47 12.26 -2.06
C PRO A 122 -13.43 12.69 -1.02
N TYR A 123 -12.59 11.75 -0.58
CA TYR A 123 -11.72 11.95 0.58
C TYR A 123 -10.22 11.89 0.26
N HIS A 124 -9.87 11.80 -1.02
CA HIS A 124 -8.49 11.85 -1.47
C HIS A 124 -8.19 13.09 -2.37
N ASN A 125 -9.19 13.91 -2.67
CA ASN A 125 -9.04 15.01 -3.63
C ASN A 125 -8.00 16.04 -3.17
N ASP A 126 -8.14 16.58 -1.96
CA ASP A 126 -7.20 17.57 -1.40
C ASP A 126 -5.76 17.01 -1.30
N GLU A 127 -5.65 15.71 -0.99
CA GLU A 127 -4.36 15.01 -0.95
C GLU A 127 -3.75 14.91 -2.34
N LEU A 128 -4.51 14.44 -3.35
CA LEU A 128 -4.03 14.34 -4.73
C LEU A 128 -3.61 15.70 -5.28
N GLU A 129 -4.43 16.75 -5.13
CA GLU A 129 -4.10 18.10 -5.57
C GLU A 129 -2.80 18.60 -4.95
N PHE A 130 -2.63 18.38 -3.64
CA PHE A 130 -1.40 18.74 -2.94
C PHE A 130 -0.20 17.95 -3.44
N LEU A 131 -0.31 16.61 -3.54
CA LEU A 131 0.78 15.75 -3.99
C LEU A 131 1.17 16.06 -5.44
N ALA A 132 0.21 16.28 -6.32
CA ALA A 132 0.46 16.66 -7.73
C ALA A 132 1.20 18.01 -7.85
N SER A 133 1.00 18.91 -6.88
CA SER A 133 1.73 20.20 -6.85
C SER A 133 3.13 20.09 -6.25
N ALA A 134 3.42 19.00 -5.50
CA ALA A 134 4.64 18.86 -4.72
C ALA A 134 5.61 17.79 -5.26
N ALA A 135 5.10 16.77 -5.95
CA ALA A 135 5.92 15.69 -6.50
C ALA A 135 6.65 16.13 -7.77
N GLU A 136 7.86 15.63 -7.97
CA GLU A 136 8.66 15.78 -9.20
C GLU A 136 8.57 14.53 -10.09
N HIS A 137 8.15 13.40 -9.53
CA HIS A 137 7.99 12.11 -10.19
C HIS A 137 6.52 11.70 -10.31
N ASP A 138 6.25 10.63 -11.02
CA ASP A 138 4.90 10.08 -11.20
C ASP A 138 4.28 9.69 -9.86
N LEU A 139 2.98 9.88 -9.74
CA LEU A 139 2.22 9.56 -8.52
C LEU A 139 1.41 8.28 -8.68
N LYS A 140 1.42 7.47 -7.63
CA LYS A 140 0.51 6.35 -7.43
C LYS A 140 -0.29 6.56 -6.14
N ILE A 141 -1.61 6.69 -6.24
CA ILE A 141 -2.47 6.98 -5.08
C ILE A 141 -3.08 5.68 -4.52
N PRO A 142 -2.75 5.28 -3.28
CA PRO A 142 -3.35 4.12 -2.65
C PRO A 142 -4.73 4.44 -2.07
N VAL A 143 -5.66 3.51 -2.25
CA VAL A 143 -7.02 3.55 -1.69
C VAL A 143 -7.29 2.22 -1.02
N THR A 144 -7.80 2.23 0.21
CA THR A 144 -8.16 0.99 0.91
C THR A 144 -9.32 0.30 0.20
N GLY A 145 -9.16 -0.98 -0.11
CA GLY A 145 -10.12 -1.73 -0.88
C GLY A 145 -11.37 -2.14 -0.10
N ALA A 146 -12.43 -2.46 -0.84
CA ALA A 146 -13.74 -2.74 -0.28
C ALA A 146 -13.77 -4.01 0.57
N TYR A 147 -13.05 -5.06 0.18
CA TYR A 147 -13.00 -6.28 0.96
C TYR A 147 -12.30 -6.07 2.30
N THR A 148 -11.15 -5.37 2.31
CA THR A 148 -10.45 -5.02 3.56
C THR A 148 -11.34 -4.20 4.50
N LEU A 149 -12.06 -3.21 3.99
CA LEU A 149 -13.00 -2.43 4.80
C LEU A 149 -14.12 -3.31 5.38
N ALA A 150 -14.62 -4.27 4.60
CA ALA A 150 -15.67 -5.17 5.03
C ALA A 150 -15.18 -6.15 6.11
N VAL A 151 -14.02 -6.81 5.90
CA VAL A 151 -13.51 -7.82 6.85
C VAL A 151 -12.99 -7.20 8.15
N TRP A 152 -12.53 -5.95 8.10
CA TRP A 152 -12.05 -5.23 9.30
C TRP A 152 -13.14 -4.50 10.06
N SER A 153 -14.37 -4.42 9.55
CA SER A 153 -15.52 -3.86 10.26
C SER A 153 -16.27 -4.92 11.06
N TYR A 154 -17.01 -4.48 12.07
CA TYR A 154 -18.06 -5.33 12.64
C TYR A 154 -19.29 -5.26 11.74
N ASP A 155 -19.92 -6.41 11.50
CA ASP A 155 -21.15 -6.48 10.71
C ASP A 155 -22.37 -6.52 11.65
N GLU A 156 -23.10 -5.41 11.74
CA GLU A 156 -24.35 -5.29 12.49
C GLU A 156 -25.56 -5.14 11.53
N ARG A 157 -25.34 -5.12 10.20
CA ARG A 157 -26.36 -4.86 9.17
C ARG A 157 -26.67 -6.06 8.29
N TYR A 158 -25.66 -6.74 7.73
CA TYR A 158 -25.81 -7.79 6.71
C TYR A 158 -25.86 -9.19 7.30
N GLY A 159 -25.20 -9.42 8.43
CA GLY A 159 -25.07 -10.73 9.05
C GLY A 159 -26.41 -11.34 9.46
N SER A 160 -26.60 -12.61 9.13
CA SER A 160 -27.80 -13.34 9.56
C SER A 160 -27.78 -13.62 11.05
N ARG A 161 -28.83 -13.19 11.76
CA ARG A 161 -29.08 -13.49 13.18
C ARG A 161 -29.86 -14.79 13.38
N ASP A 162 -30.02 -15.62 12.33
CA ASP A 162 -30.78 -16.88 12.44
C ASP A 162 -29.95 -17.96 13.17
N GLY A 163 -30.24 -18.11 14.46
CA GLY A 163 -29.61 -19.11 15.33
C GLY A 163 -29.95 -20.58 15.00
N ARG A 164 -30.80 -20.83 13.96
CA ARG A 164 -31.22 -22.17 13.56
C ARG A 164 -30.22 -22.86 12.61
N LEU A 165 -29.30 -22.10 12.02
CA LEU A 165 -28.33 -22.63 11.08
C LEU A 165 -27.27 -23.47 11.80
N GLY A 166 -26.99 -24.68 11.29
CA GLY A 166 -25.81 -25.45 11.67
C GLY A 166 -24.52 -24.75 11.27
N ARG A 167 -23.34 -25.26 11.74
CA ARG A 167 -22.03 -24.60 11.52
C ARG A 167 -21.77 -24.24 10.04
N THR A 168 -21.96 -25.20 9.13
CA THR A 168 -21.74 -24.99 7.68
C THR A 168 -22.72 -23.97 7.09
N GLY A 169 -24.01 -24.04 7.45
CA GLY A 169 -25.00 -23.07 6.98
C GLY A 169 -24.76 -21.67 7.52
N ARG A 170 -24.20 -21.56 8.74
CA ARG A 170 -23.82 -20.28 9.33
C ARG A 170 -22.64 -19.65 8.56
N ARG A 171 -21.60 -20.46 8.24
CA ARG A 171 -20.45 -19.95 7.46
C ARG A 171 -20.89 -19.49 6.07
N ALA A 172 -21.70 -20.26 5.36
CA ALA A 172 -22.22 -19.84 4.07
C ALA A 172 -23.04 -18.53 4.15
N ALA A 173 -23.82 -18.34 5.22
CA ALA A 173 -24.55 -17.09 5.44
C ALA A 173 -23.61 -15.91 5.77
N GLU A 174 -22.53 -16.14 6.50
CA GLU A 174 -21.50 -15.14 6.79
C GLU A 174 -20.79 -14.70 5.51
N VAL A 175 -20.38 -15.65 4.65
CA VAL A 175 -19.75 -15.34 3.34
C VAL A 175 -20.71 -14.54 2.46
N ALA A 176 -22.00 -14.93 2.36
CA ALA A 176 -22.99 -14.20 1.58
C ALA A 176 -23.21 -12.77 2.12
N ALA A 177 -23.28 -12.59 3.44
CA ALA A 177 -23.38 -11.28 4.08
C ALA A 177 -22.13 -10.43 3.81
N ARG A 178 -20.94 -11.02 3.88
CA ARG A 178 -19.68 -10.36 3.55
C ARG A 178 -19.65 -9.92 2.09
N GLN A 179 -20.12 -10.76 1.18
CA GLN A 179 -20.20 -10.44 -0.25
C GLN A 179 -21.13 -9.23 -0.49
N GLU A 180 -22.34 -9.25 0.07
CA GLU A 180 -23.26 -8.12 -0.06
C GLU A 180 -22.63 -6.82 0.48
N PHE A 181 -22.04 -6.87 1.67
CA PHE A 181 -21.37 -5.72 2.30
C PHE A 181 -20.20 -5.21 1.48
N ALA A 182 -19.30 -6.08 1.03
CA ALA A 182 -18.14 -5.68 0.22
C ALA A 182 -18.57 -5.09 -1.13
N LEU A 183 -19.62 -5.63 -1.78
CA LEU A 183 -20.15 -5.10 -3.03
C LEU A 183 -20.83 -3.72 -2.82
N ASP A 184 -21.54 -3.51 -1.73
CA ASP A 184 -22.11 -2.20 -1.40
C ASP A 184 -21.01 -1.17 -1.15
N LEU A 185 -19.95 -1.52 -0.41
CA LEU A 185 -18.77 -0.68 -0.25
C LEU A 185 -18.11 -0.35 -1.59
N ALA A 186 -17.89 -1.37 -2.43
CA ALA A 186 -17.28 -1.20 -3.73
C ALA A 186 -18.06 -0.21 -4.61
N ARG A 187 -19.37 -0.39 -4.72
CA ARG A 187 -20.22 0.41 -5.60
C ARG A 187 -20.54 1.80 -5.07
N ASN A 188 -20.79 1.92 -3.77
CA ASN A 188 -21.34 3.12 -3.17
C ASN A 188 -20.31 4.01 -2.47
N VAL A 189 -19.10 3.49 -2.17
CA VAL A 189 -18.04 4.22 -1.48
C VAL A 189 -16.78 4.27 -2.33
N ILE A 190 -16.19 3.11 -2.68
CA ILE A 190 -14.88 3.06 -3.33
C ILE A 190 -14.97 3.57 -4.76
N ARG A 191 -15.85 3.01 -5.60
CA ARG A 191 -15.98 3.41 -7.00
C ARG A 191 -16.23 4.91 -7.20
N PRO A 192 -17.17 5.58 -6.49
CA PRO A 192 -17.35 7.03 -6.63
C PRO A 192 -16.13 7.83 -6.19
N ASN A 193 -15.37 7.37 -5.19
CA ASN A 193 -14.13 8.00 -4.77
C ASN A 193 -13.01 7.81 -5.81
N LEU A 194 -12.91 6.63 -6.45
CA LEU A 194 -11.98 6.38 -7.55
C LEU A 194 -12.31 7.29 -8.76
N GLN A 195 -13.59 7.42 -9.12
CA GLN A 195 -14.01 8.30 -10.19
C GLN A 195 -13.59 9.76 -9.91
N ALA A 196 -13.78 10.26 -8.69
CA ALA A 196 -13.38 11.60 -8.31
C ALA A 196 -11.86 11.81 -8.43
N LEU A 197 -11.04 10.82 -8.09
CA LEU A 197 -9.59 10.85 -8.30
C LEU A 197 -9.23 10.90 -9.78
N ILE A 198 -9.91 10.11 -10.62
CA ILE A 198 -9.70 10.08 -12.08
C ILE A 198 -10.08 11.41 -12.70
N ASP A 199 -11.20 12.00 -12.28
CA ASP A 199 -11.68 13.31 -12.76
C ASP A 199 -10.70 14.45 -12.41
N LEU A 200 -9.90 14.27 -11.35
CA LEU A 200 -8.81 15.18 -10.96
C LEU A 200 -7.47 14.86 -11.66
N GLY A 201 -7.42 13.83 -12.51
CA GLY A 201 -6.24 13.49 -13.28
C GLY A 201 -5.35 12.40 -12.68
N ALA A 202 -5.81 11.63 -11.71
CA ALA A 202 -5.07 10.45 -11.27
C ALA A 202 -4.94 9.43 -12.41
N THR A 203 -3.72 9.04 -12.72
CA THR A 203 -3.39 8.07 -13.78
C THR A 203 -3.06 6.69 -13.26
N TRP A 204 -2.69 6.57 -11.98
CA TRP A 204 -2.37 5.32 -11.32
C TRP A 204 -2.98 5.28 -9.92
N ILE A 205 -3.88 4.34 -9.70
CA ILE A 205 -4.50 4.10 -8.40
C ILE A 205 -4.20 2.68 -7.95
N GLN A 206 -3.71 2.54 -6.72
CA GLN A 206 -3.49 1.24 -6.09
C GLN A 206 -4.62 0.95 -5.10
N ILE A 207 -5.30 -0.18 -5.25
CA ILE A 207 -6.29 -0.65 -4.28
C ILE A 207 -5.58 -1.59 -3.30
N ASP A 208 -5.47 -1.15 -2.04
CA ASP A 208 -4.79 -1.89 -0.99
C ASP A 208 -5.76 -2.86 -0.32
N GLU A 209 -5.46 -4.15 -0.43
CA GLU A 209 -6.27 -5.23 0.12
C GLU A 209 -5.48 -6.13 1.11
N PRO A 210 -4.93 -5.57 2.20
CA PRO A 210 -4.22 -6.38 3.19
C PRO A 210 -5.14 -7.38 3.92
N GLY A 211 -6.45 -7.19 3.85
CA GLY A 211 -7.43 -8.13 4.38
C GLY A 211 -7.72 -9.34 3.48
N ALA A 212 -7.25 -9.35 2.23
CA ALA A 212 -7.65 -10.33 1.22
C ALA A 212 -7.34 -11.80 1.59
N SER A 213 -6.33 -12.05 2.42
CA SER A 213 -5.96 -13.39 2.91
C SER A 213 -6.51 -13.72 4.30
N THR A 214 -7.38 -12.89 4.88
CA THR A 214 -7.91 -13.11 6.24
C THR A 214 -8.81 -14.34 6.30
N GLU A 215 -9.62 -14.58 5.27
CA GLU A 215 -10.56 -15.67 5.16
C GLU A 215 -10.38 -16.39 3.81
N GLU A 216 -9.79 -17.58 3.83
CA GLU A 216 -9.44 -18.34 2.62
C GLU A 216 -10.65 -18.68 1.73
N ASP A 217 -11.81 -18.87 2.32
CA ASP A 217 -13.06 -19.18 1.59
C ASP A 217 -13.84 -17.95 1.13
N GLU A 218 -13.26 -16.74 1.27
CA GLU A 218 -13.83 -15.47 0.80
C GLU A 218 -13.03 -14.83 -0.36
N LEU A 219 -12.10 -15.54 -0.99
CA LEU A 219 -11.27 -14.97 -2.06
C LEU A 219 -12.10 -14.49 -3.27
N GLU A 220 -13.20 -15.19 -3.59
CA GLU A 220 -14.14 -14.74 -4.64
C GLU A 220 -14.83 -13.42 -4.24
N VAL A 221 -15.11 -13.21 -2.96
CA VAL A 221 -15.68 -11.95 -2.46
C VAL A 221 -14.69 -10.80 -2.66
N PHE A 222 -13.40 -11.03 -2.39
CA PHE A 222 -12.34 -10.07 -2.69
C PHE A 222 -12.30 -9.74 -4.19
N VAL A 223 -12.27 -10.75 -5.07
CA VAL A 223 -12.22 -10.56 -6.53
C VAL A 223 -13.45 -9.79 -7.03
N ASP A 224 -14.65 -10.19 -6.62
CA ASP A 224 -15.90 -9.53 -7.02
C ASP A 224 -15.97 -8.08 -6.58
N SER A 225 -15.52 -7.78 -5.35
CA SER A 225 -15.52 -6.42 -4.82
C SER A 225 -14.48 -5.52 -5.48
N PHE A 226 -13.30 -6.07 -5.82
CA PHE A 226 -12.30 -5.35 -6.61
C PHE A 226 -12.87 -5.01 -7.99
N ASN A 227 -13.40 -6.01 -8.71
CA ASN A 227 -14.00 -5.83 -10.04
C ASN A 227 -15.11 -4.77 -10.00
N ALA A 228 -16.03 -4.86 -9.01
CA ALA A 228 -17.11 -3.88 -8.85
C ALA A 228 -16.60 -2.46 -8.54
N SER A 229 -15.43 -2.33 -7.91
CA SER A 229 -14.82 -1.03 -7.63
C SER A 229 -14.29 -0.34 -8.88
N VAL A 230 -13.75 -1.10 -9.85
CA VAL A 230 -13.03 -0.56 -11.02
C VAL A 230 -13.81 -0.67 -12.33
N ASP A 231 -14.93 -1.40 -12.38
CA ASP A 231 -15.70 -1.67 -13.58
C ASP A 231 -16.04 -0.38 -14.37
N GLY A 232 -15.64 -0.33 -15.66
CA GLY A 232 -15.88 0.81 -16.56
C GLY A 232 -15.12 2.08 -16.21
N LEU A 233 -14.15 2.08 -15.27
CA LEU A 233 -13.26 3.19 -15.00
C LEU A 233 -11.99 3.07 -15.87
N ASP A 234 -11.52 4.19 -16.42
CA ASP A 234 -10.28 4.24 -17.23
C ASP A 234 -9.12 4.81 -16.41
N CYS A 235 -8.35 3.92 -15.80
CA CYS A 235 -7.16 4.24 -15.02
C CYS A 235 -6.23 3.03 -14.97
N PHE A 236 -4.95 3.23 -14.67
CA PHE A 236 -4.06 2.13 -14.35
C PHE A 236 -4.33 1.68 -12.90
N PHE A 237 -5.04 0.56 -12.75
CA PHE A 237 -5.31 -0.01 -11.43
C PHE A 237 -4.28 -1.08 -11.07
N SER A 238 -3.75 -0.97 -9.87
CA SER A 238 -2.94 -2.00 -9.21
C SER A 238 -3.58 -2.43 -7.90
N THR A 239 -3.20 -3.61 -7.39
CA THR A 239 -3.57 -4.04 -6.05
C THR A 239 -2.32 -4.38 -5.24
N HIS A 240 -2.35 -4.08 -3.94
CA HIS A 240 -1.33 -4.54 -3.00
C HIS A 240 -1.92 -5.62 -2.09
N LEU A 241 -1.29 -6.80 -2.14
CA LEU A 241 -1.58 -7.93 -1.27
C LEU A 241 -0.44 -8.05 -0.25
N CYS A 242 -0.76 -7.76 1.01
CA CYS A 242 0.25 -7.62 2.05
C CYS A 242 0.47 -8.93 2.79
N PHE A 243 1.73 -9.34 2.94
CA PHE A 243 2.20 -10.39 3.86
C PHE A 243 1.30 -11.65 3.92
N SER A 244 1.26 -12.41 2.84
CA SER A 244 0.37 -13.56 2.68
C SER A 244 1.12 -14.76 2.12
N ASP A 245 0.55 -15.93 2.31
CA ASP A 245 0.81 -17.06 1.42
C ASP A 245 0.10 -16.79 0.09
N TYR A 246 0.87 -16.35 -0.91
CA TYR A 246 0.31 -15.91 -2.20
C TYR A 246 -0.24 -17.05 -3.04
N ASP A 247 0.09 -18.30 -2.72
CA ASP A 247 -0.51 -19.47 -3.36
C ASP A 247 -2.03 -19.56 -3.13
N LEU A 248 -2.50 -19.07 -1.98
CA LEU A 248 -3.92 -19.06 -1.62
C LEU A 248 -4.80 -18.30 -2.60
N PHE A 249 -4.25 -17.28 -3.27
CA PHE A 249 -5.02 -16.44 -4.19
C PHE A 249 -5.38 -17.14 -5.51
N PHE A 250 -4.71 -18.25 -5.81
CA PHE A 250 -4.96 -18.99 -7.05
C PHE A 250 -5.94 -20.16 -6.81
N PRO A 251 -6.93 -20.38 -7.74
CA PRO A 251 -7.11 -19.67 -9.02
C PRO A 251 -7.97 -18.39 -8.94
N ALA A 252 -8.49 -17.99 -7.77
CA ALA A 252 -9.49 -16.92 -7.63
C ALA A 252 -9.12 -15.63 -8.40
N ILE A 253 -7.86 -15.16 -8.31
CA ILE A 253 -7.42 -13.93 -8.99
C ILE A 253 -7.38 -14.03 -10.51
N GLU A 254 -7.53 -15.20 -11.11
CA GLU A 254 -7.75 -15.34 -12.56
C GLU A 254 -9.04 -14.61 -13.02
N GLY A 255 -10.00 -14.45 -12.10
CA GLY A 255 -11.24 -13.71 -12.31
C GLY A 255 -11.14 -12.18 -12.16
N MET A 256 -9.98 -11.64 -11.81
CA MET A 256 -9.85 -10.19 -11.66
C MET A 256 -9.85 -9.48 -12.99
N SER A 257 -10.71 -8.48 -13.12
CA SER A 257 -10.80 -7.61 -14.30
C SER A 257 -10.32 -6.21 -13.97
N GLY A 258 -9.55 -5.60 -14.88
CA GLY A 258 -9.04 -4.23 -14.69
C GLY A 258 -7.82 -4.11 -13.77
N CYS A 259 -7.38 -5.15 -13.07
CA CYS A 259 -6.12 -5.17 -12.34
C CYS A 259 -4.95 -5.31 -13.30
N ARG A 260 -4.12 -4.28 -13.42
CA ARG A 260 -2.96 -4.27 -14.33
C ARG A 260 -1.65 -4.62 -13.64
N GLN A 261 -1.61 -4.52 -12.30
CA GLN A 261 -0.40 -4.83 -11.54
C GLN A 261 -0.76 -5.42 -10.16
N TYR A 262 -0.04 -6.45 -9.79
CA TYR A 262 -0.01 -6.98 -8.43
C TYR A 262 1.26 -6.55 -7.72
N CYS A 263 1.14 -5.79 -6.62
CA CYS A 263 2.26 -5.46 -5.75
C CYS A 263 2.29 -6.45 -4.58
N VAL A 264 3.29 -7.32 -4.57
CA VAL A 264 3.40 -8.44 -3.61
C VAL A 264 4.80 -8.53 -3.02
N GLY A 265 4.89 -8.92 -1.76
CA GLY A 265 6.14 -9.02 -1.02
C GLY A 265 6.69 -10.43 -1.04
N PHE A 266 7.92 -10.59 -1.48
CA PHE A 266 8.60 -11.88 -1.55
C PHE A 266 9.86 -11.93 -0.70
N ALA A 267 10.51 -10.78 -0.49
CA ALA A 267 11.81 -10.70 0.18
C ALA A 267 11.76 -11.14 1.65
N ASN A 268 10.62 -10.97 2.32
CA ASN A 268 10.42 -11.41 3.70
C ASN A 268 10.37 -12.93 3.87
N TYR A 269 10.15 -13.69 2.79
CA TYR A 269 10.18 -15.16 2.75
C TYR A 269 11.46 -15.70 2.11
N ASP A 270 12.32 -14.82 1.61
CA ASP A 270 13.51 -15.18 0.83
C ASP A 270 14.76 -15.31 1.69
N SER A 271 15.77 -15.98 1.15
CA SER A 271 17.08 -16.07 1.77
C SER A 271 17.87 -14.74 1.62
N ARG A 272 18.89 -14.56 2.47
CA ARG A 272 19.85 -13.45 2.37
C ARG A 272 21.13 -13.84 1.66
N GLU A 273 21.20 -15.07 1.16
CA GLU A 273 22.35 -15.55 0.40
C GLU A 273 22.34 -14.96 -1.00
N LEU A 274 23.51 -14.78 -1.60
CA LEU A 274 23.66 -14.41 -3.00
C LEU A 274 23.43 -15.64 -3.89
N GLY A 275 22.92 -15.42 -5.10
CA GLY A 275 22.64 -16.45 -6.09
C GLY A 275 21.32 -16.23 -6.80
N THR A 276 21.14 -16.90 -7.94
CA THR A 276 19.97 -16.78 -8.81
C THR A 276 19.29 -18.12 -9.10
N SER A 277 19.61 -19.17 -8.34
CA SER A 277 18.92 -20.45 -8.46
C SER A 277 17.63 -20.47 -7.62
N GLY A 278 16.69 -21.38 -7.91
CA GLY A 278 15.49 -21.56 -7.08
C GLY A 278 15.83 -21.90 -5.63
N ALA A 279 16.93 -22.61 -5.37
CA ALA A 279 17.38 -22.92 -4.01
C ALA A 279 17.85 -21.66 -3.24
N ASP A 280 18.36 -20.64 -3.97
CA ASP A 280 18.80 -19.37 -3.38
C ASP A 280 17.61 -18.43 -3.15
N ARG A 281 16.52 -18.61 -3.91
CA ARG A 281 15.34 -17.70 -3.97
C ARG A 281 14.02 -18.38 -3.54
N PRO A 282 13.94 -19.04 -2.38
CA PRO A 282 12.73 -19.77 -1.97
C PRO A 282 11.51 -18.87 -1.81
N GLY A 283 11.68 -17.59 -1.48
CA GLY A 283 10.57 -16.65 -1.34
C GLY A 283 9.88 -16.29 -2.66
N TYR A 284 10.48 -16.65 -3.80
CA TYR A 284 10.00 -16.26 -5.13
C TYR A 284 9.37 -17.41 -5.93
N GLU A 285 9.14 -18.58 -5.36
CA GLU A 285 8.61 -19.76 -6.08
C GLU A 285 7.25 -19.49 -6.73
N VAL A 286 6.40 -18.69 -6.10
CA VAL A 286 5.03 -18.41 -6.55
C VAL A 286 4.97 -17.48 -7.78
N ILE A 287 6.04 -16.77 -8.14
CA ILE A 287 5.99 -15.75 -9.21
C ILE A 287 5.61 -16.32 -10.58
N ALA A 288 5.87 -17.61 -10.83
CA ALA A 288 5.45 -18.27 -12.07
C ALA A 288 3.92 -18.28 -12.24
N LYS A 289 3.16 -18.38 -11.14
CA LYS A 289 1.69 -18.34 -11.20
C LYS A 289 1.18 -16.97 -11.63
N PHE A 290 1.82 -15.87 -11.19
CA PHE A 290 1.48 -14.52 -11.66
C PHE A 290 1.82 -14.31 -13.14
N ARG A 291 2.93 -14.90 -13.64
CA ARG A 291 3.27 -14.88 -15.06
C ARG A 291 2.16 -15.49 -15.92
N ASP A 292 1.62 -16.61 -15.45
CA ASP A 292 0.69 -17.47 -16.17
C ASP A 292 -0.78 -16.98 -16.09
N LEU A 293 -1.05 -15.85 -15.41
CA LEU A 293 -2.39 -15.23 -15.38
C LEU A 293 -2.83 -14.82 -16.80
N PRO A 294 -4.11 -15.07 -17.16
CA PRO A 294 -4.59 -14.99 -18.56
C PRO A 294 -4.61 -13.56 -19.14
N TYR A 295 -4.50 -12.53 -18.29
CA TYR A 295 -4.49 -11.11 -18.70
C TYR A 295 -3.12 -10.45 -18.61
N GLU A 296 -2.05 -11.24 -18.43
CA GLU A 296 -0.65 -10.82 -18.47
C GLU A 296 -0.34 -9.57 -17.62
N PRO A 297 -0.65 -9.56 -16.32
CA PRO A 297 -0.40 -8.39 -15.48
C PRO A 297 1.08 -8.09 -15.32
N ILE A 298 1.38 -6.85 -14.90
CA ILE A 298 2.67 -6.49 -14.36
C ILE A 298 2.80 -7.04 -12.94
N LEU A 299 3.97 -7.55 -12.59
CA LEU A 299 4.29 -7.93 -11.22
C LEU A 299 5.10 -6.82 -10.56
N GLY A 300 4.53 -6.20 -9.53
CA GLY A 300 5.25 -5.38 -8.57
C GLY A 300 6.02 -6.30 -7.63
N LEU A 301 7.28 -6.52 -8.00
CA LEU A 301 8.19 -7.49 -7.38
C LEU A 301 8.78 -6.90 -6.09
N GLY A 302 8.33 -7.37 -4.95
CA GLY A 302 8.92 -7.03 -3.65
C GLY A 302 10.33 -7.59 -3.52
N VAL A 303 11.32 -6.72 -3.31
CA VAL A 303 12.74 -7.09 -3.23
C VAL A 303 13.41 -6.63 -1.93
N LEU A 304 12.67 -5.95 -1.06
CA LEU A 304 13.15 -5.47 0.25
C LEU A 304 12.23 -5.99 1.35
N ASP A 305 12.78 -6.74 2.30
CA ASP A 305 12.06 -7.13 3.53
C ASP A 305 11.89 -5.93 4.45
N ILE A 306 10.67 -5.43 4.58
CA ILE A 306 10.35 -4.26 5.40
C ILE A 306 10.17 -4.59 6.90
N HIS A 307 10.22 -5.86 7.29
CA HIS A 307 10.03 -6.31 8.67
C HIS A 307 11.32 -6.31 9.49
N THR A 308 12.46 -6.02 8.87
CA THR A 308 13.80 -5.98 9.47
C THR A 308 14.55 -4.69 9.16
N ASP A 309 15.49 -4.30 10.02
CA ASP A 309 16.42 -3.20 9.78
C ASP A 309 17.64 -3.61 8.93
N PHE A 310 17.73 -4.89 8.53
CA PHE A 310 18.75 -5.33 7.60
C PHE A 310 18.57 -4.62 6.27
N VAL A 311 19.59 -3.87 5.85
CA VAL A 311 19.64 -3.23 4.52
C VAL A 311 20.22 -4.25 3.55
N GLU A 312 19.41 -4.69 2.59
CA GLU A 312 19.82 -5.61 1.57
C GLU A 312 20.96 -5.02 0.74
N PRO A 313 22.10 -5.73 0.56
CA PRO A 313 23.11 -5.29 -0.39
C PRO A 313 22.55 -5.20 -1.83
N PRO A 314 23.01 -4.26 -2.66
CA PRO A 314 22.56 -4.14 -4.06
C PRO A 314 22.70 -5.45 -4.86
N GLU A 315 23.70 -6.26 -4.56
CA GLU A 315 23.93 -7.55 -5.19
C GLU A 315 22.82 -8.57 -4.86
N LEU A 316 22.29 -8.53 -3.62
CA LEU A 316 21.16 -9.38 -3.23
C LEU A 316 19.88 -8.96 -3.96
N VAL A 317 19.62 -7.66 -4.03
CA VAL A 317 18.49 -7.12 -4.80
C VAL A 317 18.62 -7.49 -6.28
N ARG A 318 19.81 -7.32 -6.88
CA ARG A 318 20.11 -7.74 -8.25
C ARG A 318 19.78 -9.23 -8.46
N ASP A 319 20.22 -10.10 -7.58
CA ASP A 319 20.06 -11.55 -7.72
C ASP A 319 18.58 -11.96 -7.62
N ARG A 320 17.80 -11.31 -6.75
CA ARG A 320 16.34 -11.46 -6.67
C ARG A 320 15.65 -11.09 -7.99
N ILE A 321 16.05 -9.95 -8.56
CA ILE A 321 15.52 -9.48 -9.85
C ILE A 321 15.90 -10.40 -10.98
N LEU A 322 17.17 -10.84 -11.07
CA LEU A 322 17.63 -11.73 -12.15
C LEU A 322 16.92 -13.08 -12.11
N TYR A 323 16.69 -13.65 -10.93
CA TYR A 323 15.86 -14.84 -10.78
C TYR A 323 14.43 -14.60 -11.29
N ALA A 324 13.84 -13.47 -10.89
CA ALA A 324 12.49 -13.14 -11.35
C ALA A 324 12.43 -12.95 -12.87
N VAL A 325 13.43 -12.33 -13.49
CA VAL A 325 13.52 -12.19 -14.96
C VAL A 325 13.60 -13.55 -15.64
N ASP A 326 14.39 -14.48 -15.10
CA ASP A 326 14.52 -15.83 -15.65
C ASP A 326 13.19 -16.59 -15.60
N VAL A 327 12.50 -16.54 -14.46
CA VAL A 327 11.21 -17.25 -14.27
C VAL A 327 10.07 -16.58 -15.01
N PHE A 328 9.98 -15.24 -14.97
CA PHE A 328 8.87 -14.47 -15.56
C PHE A 328 8.99 -14.35 -17.09
N GLY A 329 10.22 -14.31 -17.60
CA GLY A 329 10.53 -14.31 -19.04
C GLY A 329 10.42 -12.96 -19.74
N ASP A 330 9.75 -11.97 -19.15
CA ASP A 330 9.62 -10.61 -19.70
C ASP A 330 9.95 -9.55 -18.63
N PRO A 331 11.15 -8.94 -18.67
CA PRO A 331 11.53 -7.93 -17.71
C PRO A 331 10.68 -6.66 -17.79
N ALA A 332 10.00 -6.35 -18.90
CA ALA A 332 9.12 -5.21 -19.03
C ALA A 332 7.84 -5.34 -18.19
N ARG A 333 7.51 -6.55 -17.77
CA ARG A 333 6.37 -6.84 -16.87
C ARG A 333 6.78 -6.92 -15.39
N LEU A 334 7.99 -6.50 -15.03
CA LEU A 334 8.48 -6.47 -13.64
C LEU A 334 8.70 -5.02 -13.21
N HIS A 335 7.93 -4.56 -12.23
CA HIS A 335 8.18 -3.30 -11.53
C HIS A 335 8.79 -3.60 -10.17
N ILE A 336 9.90 -2.96 -9.83
CA ILE A 336 10.64 -3.25 -8.60
C ILE A 336 10.12 -2.38 -7.45
N CYS A 337 9.80 -3.00 -6.33
CA CYS A 337 9.26 -2.31 -5.17
C CYS A 337 9.70 -2.96 -3.84
N PRO A 338 9.55 -2.29 -2.70
CA PRO A 338 9.60 -2.93 -1.39
C PRO A 338 8.43 -3.92 -1.21
N ASP A 339 8.57 -4.89 -0.32
CA ASP A 339 7.51 -5.87 0.00
C ASP A 339 6.21 -5.19 0.45
N CYS A 340 6.32 -4.09 1.16
CA CYS A 340 5.19 -3.29 1.64
C CYS A 340 5.65 -1.86 1.99
N GLY A 341 4.77 -1.06 2.58
CA GLY A 341 5.09 0.29 3.05
C GLY A 341 6.14 0.31 4.19
N LEU A 342 7.12 1.19 4.11
CA LEU A 342 8.24 1.33 5.05
C LEU A 342 7.85 2.06 6.36
N ARG A 343 6.59 2.01 6.79
CA ARG A 343 6.08 2.78 7.95
C ARG A 343 6.64 2.34 9.30
N THR A 344 7.15 1.11 9.41
CA THR A 344 7.72 0.57 10.64
C THR A 344 9.22 0.74 10.75
N ARG A 345 9.88 1.26 9.70
CA ARG A 345 11.33 1.52 9.67
C ARG A 345 11.62 2.96 10.03
N SER A 346 12.81 3.20 10.62
CA SER A 346 13.32 4.58 10.74
C SER A 346 13.54 5.17 9.34
N TRP A 347 13.60 6.48 9.23
CA TRP A 347 13.85 7.15 7.95
C TRP A 347 15.24 6.80 7.39
N GLU A 348 16.22 6.61 8.27
CA GLU A 348 17.58 6.19 7.90
C GLU A 348 17.54 4.81 7.21
N VAL A 349 16.97 3.82 7.90
CA VAL A 349 16.88 2.45 7.36
C VAL A 349 16.04 2.43 6.09
N ALA A 350 14.92 3.14 6.05
CA ALA A 350 14.06 3.22 4.88
C ALA A 350 14.80 3.81 3.67
N TYR A 351 15.52 4.92 3.87
CA TYR A 351 16.29 5.56 2.81
C TYR A 351 17.41 4.65 2.27
N ASP A 352 18.20 4.06 3.18
CA ASP A 352 19.30 3.19 2.79
C ASP A 352 18.80 1.94 2.03
N LYS A 353 17.67 1.35 2.44
CA LYS A 353 17.01 0.25 1.72
C LYS A 353 16.58 0.67 0.30
N LEU A 354 15.97 1.84 0.15
CA LEU A 354 15.51 2.35 -1.15
C LEU A 354 16.68 2.64 -2.09
N VAL A 355 17.75 3.27 -1.59
CA VAL A 355 18.98 3.50 -2.36
C VAL A 355 19.58 2.17 -2.82
N SER A 356 19.65 1.17 -1.95
CA SER A 356 20.13 -0.17 -2.30
C SER A 356 19.24 -0.86 -3.35
N MET A 357 17.91 -0.67 -3.25
CA MET A 357 16.97 -1.21 -4.24
C MET A 357 17.20 -0.61 -5.63
N VAL A 358 17.36 0.70 -5.71
CA VAL A 358 17.62 1.39 -6.99
C VAL A 358 18.96 0.93 -7.59
N GLU A 359 20.02 0.85 -6.79
CA GLU A 359 21.32 0.38 -7.27
C GLU A 359 21.27 -1.09 -7.70
N GLY A 360 20.60 -1.97 -6.94
CA GLY A 360 20.41 -3.38 -7.31
C GLY A 360 19.61 -3.53 -8.61
N THR A 361 18.60 -2.70 -8.81
CA THR A 361 17.80 -2.64 -10.06
C THR A 361 18.69 -2.23 -11.24
N ARG A 362 19.52 -1.21 -11.07
CA ARG A 362 20.49 -0.79 -12.10
C ARG A 362 21.46 -1.92 -12.47
N LEU A 363 22.00 -2.63 -11.48
CA LEU A 363 22.90 -3.79 -11.70
C LEU A 363 22.19 -4.92 -12.44
N ALA A 364 20.93 -5.20 -12.12
CA ALA A 364 20.11 -6.21 -12.80
C ALA A 364 19.88 -5.83 -14.27
N ALA A 365 19.43 -4.59 -14.52
CA ALA A 365 19.21 -4.08 -15.88
C ALA A 365 20.45 -4.16 -16.76
N GLU A 366 21.63 -3.81 -16.21
CA GLU A 366 22.91 -3.96 -16.93
C GLU A 366 23.23 -5.42 -17.25
N ALA A 367 22.93 -6.36 -16.34
CA ALA A 367 23.16 -7.78 -16.58
C ALA A 367 22.26 -8.33 -17.68
N VAL A 368 20.96 -7.98 -17.66
CA VAL A 368 19.97 -8.36 -18.69
C VAL A 368 20.37 -7.81 -20.05
N ASN A 369 20.74 -6.52 -20.15
CA ASN A 369 21.16 -5.90 -21.39
C ASN A 369 22.44 -6.54 -21.97
N ARG A 370 23.40 -6.90 -21.11
CA ARG A 370 24.62 -7.63 -21.56
C ARG A 370 24.32 -9.04 -22.09
N ALA A 371 23.31 -9.73 -21.51
CA ALA A 371 22.89 -11.04 -21.99
C ALA A 371 22.24 -10.93 -23.37
N HIS A 372 21.32 -9.98 -23.57
CA HIS A 372 20.69 -9.75 -24.89
C HIS A 372 21.67 -9.31 -25.98
N ALA A 373 22.70 -8.54 -25.64
CA ALA A 373 23.72 -8.13 -26.62
C ALA A 373 24.65 -9.29 -27.07
N ARG A 374 24.64 -10.44 -26.39
CA ARG A 374 25.42 -11.64 -26.70
C ARG A 374 24.64 -12.76 -27.39
N ALA A 375 23.29 -12.68 -27.30
CA ALA A 375 22.38 -13.61 -27.97
C ALA A 375 22.07 -13.17 -29.42
#